data_0a6182f02896e63f955d61e19d3307e8
#
_entry.id   0a6182f02896e63f955d61e19d3307e8
#
_cell.length_a   1.000
_cell.length_b   1.000
_cell.length_c   1.000
_cell.angle_alpha   90.00
_cell.angle_beta   90.00
_cell.angle_gamma   90.00
#
_symmetry.space_group_name_H-M   'P 1'
#
loop_
_entity.id
_entity.type
_entity.pdbx_description
1 polymer ?
#
loop_
_entity_poly.entity_id
_entity_poly.type
_entity_poly.pdbx_seq_one_letter_code
_entity_poly.pdbx_strand_id
1 'polypeptide(L)'
;MTEAPYKAPALEKGLDILECLAGLRTPQSISDIARSLGRSRSEIYRMVVVLETRGYVERTDDPEKLQLSNRLFEVGMRSPPKMDLHEAALPEMSALASRMMQSIQLAVVSSDQIVVIARTESPDDVGFSVRLGHRRSIMKSASGLVLFSFATPVYRAKMLEDLAEGGAQPSDMESLQASAHQVQEAGYACMPSRMVDGVTDIGAPIFDSTISHGAVASLTVPFVVTRRAKVSLQDAPGLVAEAAQRISATLGYSPVSKS
;
A
#
# COMPACT_ATOMS: atom_id res chain seq x y z
N MET A 1 11.70 -7.43 -15.34
CA MET A 1 12.74 -6.56 -14.72
C MET A 1 13.40 -5.81 -15.85
N THR A 2 12.92 -4.62 -16.16
CA THR A 2 13.64 -3.72 -17.08
C THR A 2 14.96 -3.36 -16.41
N GLU A 3 16.06 -3.65 -17.07
CA GLU A 3 17.38 -3.20 -16.64
C GLU A 3 17.34 -1.67 -16.58
N ALA A 4 17.48 -1.10 -15.39
CA ALA A 4 17.53 0.35 -15.26
C ALA A 4 18.60 0.90 -16.22
N PRO A 5 18.32 1.97 -16.98
CA PRO A 5 19.25 2.49 -17.99
C PRO A 5 20.57 2.97 -17.38
N TYR A 6 20.67 3.02 -16.06
CA TYR A 6 21.87 3.39 -15.30
C TYR A 6 22.07 2.43 -14.13
N LYS A 7 23.20 1.71 -14.11
CA LYS A 7 23.57 0.81 -13.00
C LYS A 7 24.37 1.59 -11.96
N ALA A 8 23.87 1.61 -10.71
CA ALA A 8 24.58 2.14 -9.55
C ALA A 8 24.78 1.04 -8.49
N PRO A 9 25.70 0.06 -8.75
CA PRO A 9 25.76 -1.18 -7.96
C PRO A 9 25.97 -0.98 -6.45
N ALA A 10 26.64 0.11 -6.05
CA ALA A 10 26.82 0.44 -4.63
C ALA A 10 25.51 0.91 -3.97
N LEU A 11 24.71 1.71 -4.67
CA LEU A 11 23.42 2.18 -4.19
C LEU A 11 22.42 1.02 -4.10
N GLU A 12 22.35 0.19 -5.14
CA GLU A 12 21.48 -0.99 -5.18
C GLU A 12 21.77 -1.92 -4.00
N LYS A 13 23.06 -2.23 -3.74
CA LYS A 13 23.47 -3.05 -2.60
C LYS A 13 23.09 -2.42 -1.26
N GLY A 14 23.19 -1.10 -1.13
CA GLY A 14 22.76 -0.38 0.07
C GLY A 14 21.25 -0.50 0.31
N LEU A 15 20.44 -0.34 -0.73
CA LEU A 15 19.00 -0.51 -0.68
C LEU A 15 18.61 -1.96 -0.37
N ASP A 16 19.25 -2.96 -1.03
CA ASP A 16 19.05 -4.39 -0.75
C ASP A 16 19.25 -4.72 0.75
N ILE A 17 20.27 -4.12 1.38
CA ILE A 17 20.56 -4.33 2.82
C ILE A 17 19.43 -3.75 3.68
N LEU A 18 18.97 -2.53 3.39
CA LEU A 18 17.88 -1.89 4.13
C LEU A 18 16.59 -2.70 4.02
N GLU A 19 16.25 -3.15 2.82
CA GLU A 19 15.07 -3.97 2.55
C GLU A 19 15.15 -5.35 3.22
N CYS A 20 16.33 -5.97 3.20
CA CYS A 20 16.60 -7.23 3.90
C CYS A 20 16.36 -7.09 5.42
N LEU A 21 16.93 -6.06 6.05
CA LEU A 21 16.74 -5.80 7.48
C LEU A 21 15.29 -5.44 7.83
N ALA A 22 14.58 -4.72 6.95
CA ALA A 22 13.17 -4.40 7.13
C ALA A 22 12.27 -5.65 7.11
N GLY A 23 12.62 -6.63 6.28
CA GLY A 23 11.88 -7.91 6.18
C GLY A 23 12.10 -8.85 7.36
N LEU A 24 13.23 -8.71 8.07
CA LEU A 24 13.62 -9.55 9.19
C LEU A 24 13.28 -8.83 10.51
N ARG A 25 12.50 -9.49 11.38
CA ARG A 25 12.06 -8.90 12.65
C ARG A 25 13.10 -8.99 13.77
N THR A 26 14.26 -9.56 13.47
CA THR A 26 15.33 -9.78 14.45
C THR A 26 16.65 -9.21 13.93
N PRO A 27 17.51 -8.66 14.82
CA PRO A 27 18.81 -8.16 14.42
C PRO A 27 19.68 -9.24 13.74
N GLN A 28 20.41 -8.88 12.71
CA GLN A 28 21.17 -9.78 11.85
C GLN A 28 22.68 -9.49 11.89
N SER A 29 23.50 -10.53 11.79
CA SER A 29 24.94 -10.35 11.55
C SER A 29 25.22 -10.00 10.08
N ILE A 30 26.39 -9.40 9.80
CA ILE A 30 26.84 -9.14 8.40
C ILE A 30 26.86 -10.44 7.60
N SER A 31 27.21 -11.56 8.23
CA SER A 31 27.24 -12.86 7.57
C SER A 31 25.85 -13.38 7.20
N ASP A 32 24.86 -13.13 8.05
CA ASP A 32 23.46 -13.51 7.78
C ASP A 32 22.88 -12.68 6.65
N ILE A 33 23.10 -11.35 6.66
CA ILE A 33 22.71 -10.45 5.58
C ILE A 33 23.36 -10.87 4.25
N ALA A 34 24.67 -11.14 4.27
CA ALA A 34 25.40 -11.59 3.08
C ALA A 34 24.82 -12.88 2.50
N ARG A 35 24.49 -13.85 3.35
CA ARG A 35 23.85 -15.11 2.97
C ARG A 35 22.45 -14.87 2.37
N SER A 36 21.63 -14.06 3.00
CA SER A 36 20.27 -13.74 2.53
C SER A 36 20.27 -13.07 1.16
N LEU A 37 21.26 -12.23 0.89
CA LEU A 37 21.39 -11.48 -0.37
C LEU A 37 22.24 -12.20 -1.43
N GLY A 38 22.79 -13.39 -1.13
CA GLY A 38 23.67 -14.13 -2.06
C GLY A 38 24.95 -13.37 -2.44
N ARG A 39 25.47 -12.54 -1.50
CA ARG A 39 26.64 -11.67 -1.73
C ARG A 39 27.81 -12.02 -0.80
N SER A 40 29.01 -11.54 -1.12
CA SER A 40 30.17 -11.72 -0.25
C SER A 40 30.10 -10.84 1.00
N ARG A 41 30.66 -11.34 2.12
CA ARG A 41 30.72 -10.58 3.38
C ARG A 41 31.47 -9.24 3.21
N SER A 42 32.50 -9.17 2.39
CA SER A 42 33.31 -7.97 2.15
C SER A 42 32.53 -6.88 1.38
N GLU A 43 31.63 -7.29 0.48
CA GLU A 43 30.74 -6.34 -0.22
C GLU A 43 29.72 -5.74 0.75
N ILE A 44 29.07 -6.59 1.55
CA ILE A 44 28.08 -6.14 2.54
C ILE A 44 28.74 -5.25 3.59
N TYR A 45 29.90 -5.62 4.12
CA TYR A 45 30.61 -4.85 5.13
C TYR A 45 30.81 -3.39 4.72
N ARG A 46 31.30 -3.13 3.50
CA ARG A 46 31.55 -1.76 3.02
C ARG A 46 30.26 -0.94 2.93
N MET A 47 29.17 -1.54 2.53
CA MET A 47 27.86 -0.86 2.47
C MET A 47 27.32 -0.60 3.86
N VAL A 48 27.42 -1.57 4.75
CA VAL A 48 26.99 -1.45 6.17
C VAL A 48 27.73 -0.31 6.86
N VAL A 49 29.05 -0.18 6.70
CA VAL A 49 29.82 0.94 7.28
C VAL A 49 29.27 2.30 6.84
N VAL A 50 28.91 2.46 5.57
CA VAL A 50 28.30 3.70 5.06
C VAL A 50 26.91 3.92 5.69
N LEU A 51 26.08 2.87 5.76
CA LEU A 51 24.73 2.96 6.33
C LEU A 51 24.77 3.26 7.82
N GLU A 52 25.71 2.66 8.59
CA GLU A 52 25.95 2.99 10.01
C GLU A 52 26.40 4.45 10.16
N THR A 53 27.41 4.89 9.37
CA THR A 53 27.91 6.26 9.41
C THR A 53 26.82 7.30 9.12
N ARG A 54 25.88 6.96 8.24
CA ARG A 54 24.72 7.79 7.92
C ARG A 54 23.54 7.62 8.85
N GLY A 55 23.63 6.70 9.80
CA GLY A 55 22.62 6.45 10.83
C GLY A 55 21.38 5.70 10.34
N TYR A 56 21.42 5.03 9.19
CA TYR A 56 20.30 4.20 8.70
C TYR A 56 20.25 2.82 9.34
N VAL A 57 21.41 2.33 9.75
CA VAL A 57 21.59 1.04 10.42
C VAL A 57 22.35 1.30 11.72
N GLU A 58 22.03 0.59 12.78
CA GLU A 58 22.69 0.67 14.08
C GLU A 58 23.01 -0.71 14.61
N ARG A 59 23.99 -0.79 15.53
CA ARG A 59 24.28 -2.00 16.27
C ARG A 59 23.38 -2.11 17.48
N THR A 60 23.02 -3.35 17.82
CA THR A 60 22.30 -3.63 19.06
C THR A 60 23.27 -3.74 20.26
N ASP A 61 22.76 -4.16 21.42
CA ASP A 61 23.61 -4.49 22.59
C ASP A 61 24.62 -5.60 22.25
N ASP A 62 24.33 -6.45 21.26
CA ASP A 62 25.29 -7.35 20.64
C ASP A 62 25.97 -6.62 19.46
N PRO A 63 27.29 -6.26 19.58
CA PRO A 63 27.98 -5.50 18.55
C PRO A 63 28.16 -6.24 17.21
N GLU A 64 27.90 -7.54 17.15
CA GLU A 64 27.88 -8.31 15.91
C GLU A 64 26.51 -8.24 15.19
N LYS A 65 25.48 -7.71 15.83
CA LYS A 65 24.11 -7.63 15.31
C LYS A 65 23.73 -6.21 14.89
N LEU A 66 23.09 -6.14 13.72
CA LEU A 66 22.64 -4.91 13.05
C LEU A 66 21.12 -4.90 12.94
N GLN A 67 20.54 -3.73 13.09
CA GLN A 67 19.12 -3.47 12.85
C GLN A 67 18.94 -2.13 12.14
N LEU A 68 17.74 -1.89 11.59
CA LEU A 68 17.38 -0.57 11.11
C LEU A 68 17.22 0.40 12.27
N SER A 69 17.75 1.60 12.11
CA SER A 69 17.46 2.73 12.99
C SER A 69 16.14 3.42 12.60
N ASN A 70 15.73 4.42 13.39
CA ASN A 70 14.59 5.28 13.06
C ASN A 70 14.85 6.26 11.90
N ARG A 71 16.07 6.30 11.34
CA ARG A 71 16.47 7.29 10.34
C ARG A 71 15.64 7.28 9.08
N LEU A 72 15.24 6.09 8.59
CA LEU A 72 14.36 5.97 7.42
C LEU A 72 12.99 6.58 7.67
N PHE A 73 12.44 6.37 8.86
CA PHE A 73 11.19 6.98 9.29
C PHE A 73 11.33 8.52 9.34
N GLU A 74 12.40 9.03 9.96
CA GLU A 74 12.67 10.48 10.00
C GLU A 74 12.77 11.10 8.61
N VAL A 75 13.47 10.45 7.67
CA VAL A 75 13.60 10.93 6.30
C VAL A 75 12.26 10.95 5.60
N GLY A 76 11.46 9.90 5.77
CA GLY A 76 10.11 9.83 5.24
C GLY A 76 9.20 10.93 5.77
N MET A 77 9.29 11.23 7.07
CA MET A 77 8.52 12.28 7.74
C MET A 77 8.95 13.70 7.35
N ARG A 78 10.19 13.91 6.89
CA ARG A 78 10.68 15.21 6.41
C ARG A 78 10.33 15.50 4.95
N SER A 79 9.87 14.51 4.21
CA SER A 79 9.32 14.73 2.87
C SER A 79 8.09 15.62 3.00
N PRO A 80 7.95 16.73 2.21
CA PRO A 80 6.77 17.58 2.31
C PRO A 80 5.52 16.76 2.07
N PRO A 81 4.43 17.12 2.71
CA PRO A 81 3.44 16.24 3.27
C PRO A 81 2.63 15.48 2.20
N LYS A 82 3.01 14.23 1.99
CA LYS A 82 2.00 13.17 1.83
C LYS A 82 1.46 12.77 3.21
N MET A 83 1.72 13.62 4.20
CA MET A 83 1.51 13.35 5.63
C MET A 83 0.05 13.36 6.00
N ASP A 84 -0.70 14.20 5.34
CA ASP A 84 -2.08 14.42 5.71
C ASP A 84 -2.98 13.22 5.40
N LEU A 85 -2.58 12.35 4.46
CA LEU A 85 -3.37 11.18 4.10
C LEU A 85 -3.56 10.23 5.30
N HIS A 86 -2.49 9.92 6.04
CA HIS A 86 -2.58 9.01 7.19
C HIS A 86 -3.33 9.67 8.34
N GLU A 87 -3.02 10.93 8.66
CA GLU A 87 -3.68 11.71 9.70
C GLU A 87 -5.16 11.96 9.37
N ALA A 88 -5.46 12.30 8.12
CA ALA A 88 -6.83 12.48 7.65
C ALA A 88 -7.64 11.18 7.66
N ALA A 89 -7.00 10.04 7.36
CA ALA A 89 -7.68 8.76 7.23
C ALA A 89 -7.98 8.07 8.57
N LEU A 90 -7.08 8.16 9.56
CA LEU A 90 -7.18 7.40 10.81
C LEU A 90 -8.49 7.61 11.57
N PRO A 91 -9.00 8.83 11.79
CA PRO A 91 -10.28 9.04 12.49
C PRO A 91 -11.46 8.39 11.76
N GLU A 92 -11.51 8.53 10.44
CA GLU A 92 -12.58 7.97 9.61
C GLU A 92 -12.49 6.44 9.53
N MET A 93 -11.27 5.89 9.44
CA MET A 93 -11.04 4.44 9.48
C MET A 93 -11.52 3.84 10.82
N SER A 94 -11.24 4.50 11.94
CA SER A 94 -11.65 4.07 13.28
C SER A 94 -13.18 4.14 13.45
N ALA A 95 -13.81 5.21 13.00
CA ALA A 95 -15.25 5.37 13.02
C ALA A 95 -15.95 4.31 12.15
N LEU A 96 -15.43 4.08 10.94
CA LEU A 96 -15.97 3.09 10.01
C LEU A 96 -15.79 1.66 10.54
N ALA A 97 -14.63 1.32 11.11
CA ALA A 97 -14.38 0.02 11.72
C ALA A 97 -15.37 -0.28 12.85
N SER A 98 -15.63 0.70 13.72
CA SER A 98 -16.59 0.58 14.82
C SER A 98 -18.04 0.46 14.34
N ARG A 99 -18.39 1.18 13.26
CA ARG A 99 -19.74 1.14 12.67
C ARG A 99 -20.01 -0.19 11.96
N MET A 100 -19.05 -0.69 11.21
CA MET A 100 -19.20 -1.89 10.37
C MET A 100 -18.85 -3.18 11.10
N MET A 101 -18.12 -3.11 12.22
CA MET A 101 -17.50 -4.26 12.89
C MET A 101 -16.57 -5.03 11.93
N GLN A 102 -15.81 -4.30 11.11
CA GLN A 102 -14.88 -4.83 10.11
C GLN A 102 -13.53 -4.14 10.21
N SER A 103 -12.48 -4.80 9.74
CA SER A 103 -11.17 -4.15 9.58
C SER A 103 -11.17 -3.24 8.37
N ILE A 104 -10.47 -2.11 8.49
CA ILE A 104 -10.34 -1.10 7.43
C ILE A 104 -8.87 -0.97 7.05
N GLN A 105 -8.60 -0.80 5.76
CA GLN A 105 -7.26 -0.68 5.22
C GLN A 105 -7.15 0.55 4.31
N LEU A 106 -5.97 1.15 4.31
CA LEU A 106 -5.58 2.21 3.39
C LEU A 106 -4.45 1.70 2.50
N ALA A 107 -4.63 1.74 1.21
CA ALA A 107 -3.64 1.26 0.23
C ALA A 107 -3.30 2.32 -0.80
N VAL A 108 -2.05 2.35 -1.23
CA VAL A 108 -1.51 3.22 -2.28
C VAL A 108 -0.86 2.42 -3.40
N VAL A 109 -0.64 3.03 -4.56
CA VAL A 109 0.11 2.41 -5.67
C VAL A 109 1.61 2.51 -5.41
N SER A 110 2.32 1.45 -5.73
CA SER A 110 3.79 1.37 -5.78
C SER A 110 4.17 0.50 -6.98
N SER A 111 4.54 1.12 -8.10
CA SER A 111 4.78 0.47 -9.40
C SER A 111 3.57 -0.35 -9.88
N ASP A 112 3.73 -1.64 -10.13
CA ASP A 112 2.69 -2.59 -10.55
C ASP A 112 1.82 -3.14 -9.41
N GLN A 113 2.05 -2.68 -8.17
CA GLN A 113 1.44 -3.20 -6.95
C GLN A 113 0.76 -2.12 -6.12
N ILE A 114 -0.14 -2.55 -5.26
CA ILE A 114 -0.60 -1.76 -4.13
C ILE A 114 0.22 -2.12 -2.88
N VAL A 115 0.31 -1.15 -1.97
CA VAL A 115 0.89 -1.35 -0.64
C VAL A 115 -0.09 -0.88 0.42
N VAL A 116 -0.35 -1.70 1.43
CA VAL A 116 -1.16 -1.32 2.60
C VAL A 116 -0.31 -0.48 3.54
N ILE A 117 -0.65 0.81 3.68
CA ILE A 117 0.10 1.80 4.46
C ILE A 117 -0.51 2.10 5.82
N ALA A 118 -1.80 1.83 6.01
CA ALA A 118 -2.48 1.94 7.30
C ALA A 118 -3.58 0.89 7.41
N ARG A 119 -3.91 0.51 8.65
CA ARG A 119 -5.03 -0.36 8.97
C ARG A 119 -5.63 -0.03 10.33
N THR A 120 -6.93 -0.24 10.45
CA THR A 120 -7.66 -0.30 11.71
C THR A 120 -8.27 -1.68 11.83
N GLU A 121 -8.03 -2.36 12.93
CA GLU A 121 -8.55 -3.72 13.15
C GLU A 121 -10.04 -3.68 13.50
N SER A 122 -10.76 -4.74 13.15
CA SER A 122 -12.13 -4.93 13.58
C SER A 122 -12.22 -4.89 15.11
N PRO A 123 -13.21 -4.20 15.71
CA PRO A 123 -13.45 -4.30 17.14
C PRO A 123 -14.16 -5.60 17.55
N ASP A 124 -14.53 -6.47 16.60
CA ASP A 124 -15.10 -7.79 16.87
C ASP A 124 -14.01 -8.80 17.25
N ASP A 125 -14.40 -9.85 17.99
CA ASP A 125 -13.50 -10.94 18.41
C ASP A 125 -12.91 -11.71 17.21
N VAL A 126 -13.61 -11.70 16.08
CA VAL A 126 -13.18 -12.31 14.82
C VAL A 126 -13.17 -11.25 13.72
N GLY A 127 -12.01 -11.00 13.16
CA GLY A 127 -11.83 -10.05 12.05
C GLY A 127 -10.78 -10.53 11.06
N PHE A 128 -10.99 -10.23 9.78
CA PHE A 128 -9.98 -10.43 8.75
C PHE A 128 -9.22 -9.13 8.52
N SER A 129 -7.90 -9.17 8.60
CA SER A 129 -7.06 -7.99 8.43
C SER A 129 -5.78 -8.34 7.65
N VAL A 130 -5.39 -7.47 6.74
CA VAL A 130 -4.13 -7.59 5.98
C VAL A 130 -3.01 -6.84 6.72
N ARG A 131 -1.79 -7.34 6.64
CA ARG A 131 -0.64 -6.75 7.34
C ARG A 131 -0.22 -5.41 6.72
N LEU A 132 0.28 -4.50 7.55
CA LEU A 132 0.98 -3.30 7.05
C LEU A 132 2.17 -3.69 6.18
N GLY A 133 2.42 -2.94 5.11
CA GLY A 133 3.45 -3.24 4.13
C GLY A 133 3.11 -4.39 3.17
N HIS A 134 1.93 -5.02 3.30
CA HIS A 134 1.51 -6.06 2.37
C HIS A 134 1.42 -5.47 0.96
N ARG A 135 2.03 -6.18 0.01
CA ARG A 135 2.07 -5.81 -1.41
C ARG A 135 1.25 -6.79 -2.23
N ARG A 136 0.56 -6.29 -3.23
CA ARG A 136 -0.23 -7.11 -4.14
C ARG A 136 -0.35 -6.45 -5.50
N SER A 137 -0.38 -7.24 -6.57
CA SER A 137 -0.63 -6.74 -7.91
C SER A 137 -1.93 -5.94 -7.98
N ILE A 138 -1.89 -4.80 -8.66
CA ILE A 138 -3.05 -3.94 -8.96
C ILE A 138 -4.21 -4.76 -9.53
N MET A 139 -3.94 -5.70 -10.43
CA MET A 139 -4.95 -6.53 -11.09
C MET A 139 -5.64 -7.54 -10.17
N LYS A 140 -5.08 -7.82 -9.00
CA LYS A 140 -5.56 -8.89 -8.10
C LYS A 140 -6.18 -8.38 -6.80
N SER A 141 -6.52 -7.08 -6.71
CA SER A 141 -7.08 -6.48 -5.50
C SER A 141 -8.14 -5.43 -5.81
N ALA A 142 -9.14 -5.31 -4.94
CA ALA A 142 -10.13 -4.24 -5.03
C ALA A 142 -9.49 -2.85 -4.91
N SER A 143 -8.50 -2.69 -4.01
CA SER A 143 -7.73 -1.45 -3.89
C SER A 143 -7.03 -1.07 -5.20
N GLY A 144 -6.42 -2.04 -5.88
CA GLY A 144 -5.75 -1.82 -7.16
C GLY A 144 -6.75 -1.45 -8.26
N LEU A 145 -7.88 -2.14 -8.31
CA LEU A 145 -8.94 -1.81 -9.27
C LEU A 145 -9.47 -0.39 -9.06
N VAL A 146 -9.70 0.03 -7.80
CA VAL A 146 -10.11 1.41 -7.47
C VAL A 146 -9.06 2.42 -7.94
N LEU A 147 -7.80 2.23 -7.56
CA LEU A 147 -6.72 3.16 -7.89
C LEU A 147 -6.51 3.27 -9.40
N PHE A 148 -6.60 2.17 -10.13
CA PHE A 148 -6.56 2.15 -11.58
C PHE A 148 -7.78 2.86 -12.20
N SER A 149 -8.97 2.60 -11.70
CA SER A 149 -10.22 3.17 -12.23
C SER A 149 -10.26 4.69 -12.12
N PHE A 150 -9.79 5.24 -11.01
CA PHE A 150 -9.81 6.68 -10.73
C PHE A 150 -8.48 7.39 -10.98
N ALA A 151 -7.52 6.73 -11.63
CA ALA A 151 -6.32 7.36 -12.15
C ALA A 151 -6.62 8.23 -13.37
N THR A 152 -5.85 9.31 -13.56
CA THR A 152 -5.92 10.10 -14.81
C THR A 152 -5.48 9.23 -16.00
N PRO A 153 -5.88 9.58 -17.25
CA PRO A 153 -5.48 8.81 -18.43
C PRO A 153 -3.96 8.61 -18.55
N VAL A 154 -3.19 9.66 -18.26
CA VAL A 154 -1.72 9.61 -18.30
C VAL A 154 -1.17 8.65 -17.25
N TYR A 155 -1.67 8.74 -16.01
CA TYR A 155 -1.20 7.87 -14.93
C TYR A 155 -1.64 6.42 -15.13
N ARG A 156 -2.84 6.21 -15.69
CA ARG A 156 -3.35 4.87 -16.05
C ARG A 156 -2.49 4.21 -17.12
N ALA A 157 -2.06 4.96 -18.15
CA ALA A 157 -1.14 4.46 -19.16
C ALA A 157 0.18 3.99 -18.53
N LYS A 158 0.74 4.80 -17.62
CA LYS A 158 1.94 4.42 -16.87
C LYS A 158 1.72 3.15 -16.03
N MET A 159 0.59 3.02 -15.34
CA MET A 159 0.27 1.81 -14.58
C MET A 159 0.21 0.56 -15.47
N LEU A 160 -0.30 0.68 -16.71
CA LEU A 160 -0.31 -0.43 -17.67
C LEU A 160 1.09 -0.78 -18.16
N GLU A 161 1.97 0.21 -18.36
CA GLU A 161 3.39 -0.02 -18.68
C GLU A 161 4.09 -0.77 -17.53
N ASP A 162 3.94 -0.29 -16.28
CA ASP A 162 4.52 -0.93 -15.09
C ASP A 162 4.01 -2.38 -14.93
N LEU A 163 2.72 -2.63 -15.20
CA LEU A 163 2.13 -3.98 -15.18
C LEU A 163 2.72 -4.88 -16.26
N ALA A 164 2.87 -4.39 -17.49
CA ALA A 164 3.46 -5.13 -18.59
C ALA A 164 4.93 -5.49 -18.30
N GLU A 165 5.70 -4.55 -17.76
CA GLU A 165 7.06 -4.77 -17.29
C GLU A 165 7.13 -5.80 -16.16
N GLY A 166 6.13 -5.81 -15.27
CA GLY A 166 5.95 -6.82 -14.22
C GLY A 166 5.49 -8.20 -14.73
N GLY A 167 5.33 -8.38 -16.05
CA GLY A 167 4.97 -9.65 -16.68
C GLY A 167 3.47 -9.95 -16.70
N ALA A 168 2.62 -8.92 -16.58
CA ALA A 168 1.18 -9.07 -16.72
C ALA A 168 0.79 -9.54 -18.13
N GLN A 169 -0.21 -10.44 -18.21
CA GLN A 169 -0.71 -10.87 -19.50
C GLN A 169 -1.66 -9.81 -20.10
N PRO A 170 -1.66 -9.60 -21.41
CA PRO A 170 -2.55 -8.64 -22.07
C PRO A 170 -4.02 -8.85 -21.73
N SER A 171 -4.49 -10.10 -21.66
CA SER A 171 -5.87 -10.45 -21.30
C SER A 171 -6.25 -10.01 -19.89
N ASP A 172 -5.32 -10.04 -18.95
CA ASP A 172 -5.56 -9.58 -17.57
C ASP A 172 -5.67 -8.05 -17.51
N MET A 173 -4.86 -7.35 -18.30
CA MET A 173 -4.91 -5.89 -18.44
C MET A 173 -6.21 -5.42 -19.11
N GLU A 174 -6.67 -6.12 -20.15
CA GLU A 174 -7.96 -5.86 -20.79
C GLU A 174 -9.12 -6.07 -19.79
N SER A 175 -9.08 -7.13 -19.00
CA SER A 175 -10.06 -7.40 -17.95
C SER A 175 -10.07 -6.31 -16.87
N LEU A 176 -8.90 -5.79 -16.49
CA LEU A 176 -8.77 -4.67 -15.56
C LEU A 176 -9.41 -3.41 -16.14
N GLN A 177 -9.14 -3.08 -17.42
CA GLN A 177 -9.71 -1.92 -18.10
C GLN A 177 -11.25 -2.02 -18.22
N ALA A 178 -11.76 -3.19 -18.58
CA ALA A 178 -13.20 -3.43 -18.66
C ALA A 178 -13.90 -3.24 -17.29
N SER A 179 -13.29 -3.77 -16.21
CA SER A 179 -13.82 -3.63 -14.86
C SER A 179 -13.75 -2.18 -14.35
N ALA A 180 -12.78 -1.40 -14.80
CA ALA A 180 -12.58 -0.03 -14.34
C ALA A 180 -13.77 0.89 -14.68
N HIS A 181 -14.42 0.69 -15.81
CA HIS A 181 -15.58 1.50 -16.20
C HIS A 181 -16.75 1.32 -15.23
N GLN A 182 -17.05 0.08 -14.83
CA GLN A 182 -18.11 -0.21 -13.87
C GLN A 182 -17.83 0.41 -12.49
N VAL A 183 -16.55 0.37 -12.06
CA VAL A 183 -16.13 0.98 -10.80
C VAL A 183 -16.21 2.51 -10.85
N GLN A 184 -15.91 3.13 -11.99
CA GLN A 184 -16.06 4.57 -12.18
C GLN A 184 -17.53 5.02 -12.10
N GLU A 185 -18.44 4.26 -12.69
CA GLU A 185 -19.88 4.54 -12.63
C GLU A 185 -20.45 4.35 -11.21
N ALA A 186 -20.05 3.28 -10.53
CA ALA A 186 -20.50 2.98 -9.17
C ALA A 186 -19.88 3.90 -8.11
N GLY A 187 -18.68 4.44 -8.34
CA GLY A 187 -17.91 5.21 -7.37
C GLY A 187 -17.13 4.35 -6.37
N TYR A 188 -17.21 3.02 -6.46
CA TYR A 188 -16.53 2.06 -5.60
C TYR A 188 -16.34 0.71 -6.30
N ALA A 189 -15.43 -0.11 -5.80
CA ALA A 189 -15.33 -1.53 -6.16
C ALA A 189 -15.95 -2.40 -5.07
N CYS A 190 -16.70 -3.43 -5.47
CA CYS A 190 -17.25 -4.45 -4.58
C CYS A 190 -17.14 -5.80 -5.29
N MET A 191 -16.29 -6.69 -4.81
CA MET A 191 -15.98 -7.95 -5.49
C MET A 191 -15.60 -9.05 -4.50
N PRO A 192 -15.85 -10.33 -4.83
CA PRO A 192 -15.33 -11.43 -4.04
C PRO A 192 -13.81 -11.33 -3.88
N SER A 193 -13.31 -11.56 -2.66
CA SER A 193 -11.87 -11.53 -2.42
C SER A 193 -11.18 -12.65 -3.20
N ARG A 194 -10.08 -12.29 -3.85
CA ARG A 194 -9.23 -13.27 -4.54
C ARG A 194 -8.23 -13.96 -3.61
N MET A 195 -8.29 -13.68 -2.30
CA MET A 195 -7.39 -14.26 -1.30
C MET A 195 -8.07 -15.27 -0.40
N VAL A 196 -9.31 -15.00 -0.03
CA VAL A 196 -10.03 -15.77 1.00
C VAL A 196 -11.48 -15.94 0.58
N ASP A 197 -11.92 -17.18 0.52
CA ASP A 197 -13.32 -17.49 0.25
C ASP A 197 -14.23 -16.98 1.37
N GLY A 198 -15.40 -16.47 0.98
CA GLY A 198 -16.36 -15.89 1.94
C GLY A 198 -16.06 -14.45 2.36
N VAL A 199 -15.00 -13.83 1.85
CA VAL A 199 -14.70 -12.41 2.01
C VAL A 199 -15.12 -11.65 0.77
N THR A 200 -15.70 -10.45 0.95
CA THR A 200 -15.97 -9.50 -0.14
C THR A 200 -15.11 -8.26 0.07
N ASP A 201 -14.24 -7.96 -0.88
CA ASP A 201 -13.40 -6.77 -0.83
C ASP A 201 -14.20 -5.57 -1.37
N ILE A 202 -14.36 -4.53 -0.54
CA ILE A 202 -15.06 -3.29 -0.86
C ILE A 202 -14.05 -2.16 -0.80
N GLY A 203 -13.90 -1.38 -1.88
CA GLY A 203 -12.94 -0.28 -1.93
C GLY A 203 -13.53 0.99 -2.51
N ALA A 204 -13.10 2.15 -2.01
CA ALA A 204 -13.47 3.46 -2.53
C ALA A 204 -12.25 4.39 -2.66
N PRO A 205 -12.25 5.32 -3.64
CA PRO A 205 -11.13 6.20 -3.93
C PRO A 205 -11.04 7.34 -2.92
N ILE A 206 -9.82 7.68 -2.53
CA ILE A 206 -9.48 8.89 -1.80
C ILE A 206 -8.72 9.81 -2.76
N PHE A 207 -9.11 11.08 -2.80
CA PHE A 207 -8.50 12.12 -3.61
C PHE A 207 -7.84 13.18 -2.72
N ASP A 208 -6.82 13.83 -3.26
CA ASP A 208 -6.11 14.94 -2.62
C ASP A 208 -6.05 16.11 -3.61
N SER A 209 -6.37 17.31 -3.14
CA SER A 209 -6.38 18.52 -3.96
C SER A 209 -5.02 18.91 -4.52
N THR A 210 -3.94 18.48 -3.87
CA THR A 210 -2.55 18.79 -4.26
C THR A 210 -1.99 17.81 -5.30
N ILE A 211 -2.70 16.72 -5.58
CA ILE A 211 -2.21 15.63 -6.42
C ILE A 211 -3.09 15.48 -7.67
N SER A 212 -2.47 15.64 -8.83
CA SER A 212 -3.17 15.71 -10.12
C SER A 212 -3.32 14.37 -10.86
N HIS A 213 -2.83 13.25 -10.31
CA HIS A 213 -2.85 11.97 -11.03
C HIS A 213 -4.10 11.11 -10.79
N GLY A 214 -5.10 11.63 -10.07
CA GLY A 214 -6.34 10.93 -9.74
C GLY A 214 -6.39 10.49 -8.27
N ALA A 215 -7.01 9.34 -7.98
CA ALA A 215 -7.07 8.82 -6.62
C ALA A 215 -5.67 8.54 -6.04
N VAL A 216 -5.40 9.07 -4.85
CA VAL A 216 -4.10 8.95 -4.16
C VAL A 216 -4.02 7.70 -3.31
N ALA A 217 -5.19 7.23 -2.82
CA ALA A 217 -5.31 6.01 -2.02
C ALA A 217 -6.66 5.34 -2.25
N SER A 218 -6.76 4.09 -1.82
CA SER A 218 -8.02 3.36 -1.70
C SER A 218 -8.30 3.04 -0.24
N LEU A 219 -9.48 3.44 0.26
CA LEU A 219 -10.03 2.94 1.50
C LEU A 219 -10.71 1.61 1.23
N THR A 220 -10.28 0.53 1.90
CA THR A 220 -10.75 -0.82 1.58
C THR A 220 -11.19 -1.58 2.84
N VAL A 221 -12.26 -2.31 2.70
CA VAL A 221 -12.85 -3.18 3.73
C VAL A 221 -12.89 -4.61 3.19
N PRO A 222 -12.13 -5.55 3.75
CA PRO A 222 -12.34 -6.97 3.52
C PRO A 222 -13.54 -7.41 4.36
N PHE A 223 -14.73 -7.33 3.77
CA PHE A 223 -15.99 -7.56 4.45
C PHE A 223 -16.25 -9.04 4.67
N VAL A 224 -16.45 -9.42 5.92
CA VAL A 224 -16.83 -10.76 6.33
C VAL A 224 -18.24 -10.74 6.89
N VAL A 225 -19.12 -11.62 6.42
CA VAL A 225 -20.46 -11.78 6.98
C VAL A 225 -20.36 -12.53 8.30
N THR A 226 -20.54 -11.82 9.41
CA THR A 226 -20.56 -12.42 10.76
C THR A 226 -21.95 -12.25 11.38
N ARG A 227 -22.25 -13.02 12.44
CA ARG A 227 -23.51 -12.87 13.20
C ARG A 227 -23.61 -11.52 13.93
N ARG A 228 -22.49 -10.81 14.13
CA ARG A 228 -22.39 -9.52 14.78
C ARG A 228 -22.27 -8.35 13.81
N ALA A 229 -22.25 -8.62 12.50
CA ALA A 229 -22.20 -7.57 11.48
C ALA A 229 -23.42 -6.63 11.67
N LYS A 230 -23.13 -5.35 11.90
CA LYS A 230 -24.15 -4.31 12.09
C LYS A 230 -24.64 -3.72 10.78
N VAL A 231 -23.96 -4.03 9.68
CA VAL A 231 -24.21 -3.49 8.34
C VAL A 231 -24.35 -4.66 7.38
N SER A 232 -25.32 -4.59 6.47
CA SER A 232 -25.48 -5.57 5.41
C SER A 232 -24.41 -5.40 4.34
N LEU A 233 -24.09 -6.46 3.59
CA LEU A 233 -23.20 -6.36 2.43
C LEU A 233 -23.73 -5.39 1.37
N GLN A 234 -25.05 -5.22 1.28
CA GLN A 234 -25.70 -4.30 0.33
C GLN A 234 -25.44 -2.84 0.68
N ASP A 235 -25.43 -2.49 1.97
CA ASP A 235 -25.25 -1.11 2.45
C ASP A 235 -23.77 -0.73 2.62
N ALA A 236 -22.91 -1.74 2.79
CA ALA A 236 -21.50 -1.56 3.09
C ALA A 236 -20.75 -0.69 2.06
N PRO A 237 -20.92 -0.85 0.73
CA PRO A 237 -20.21 -0.03 -0.25
C PRO A 237 -20.49 1.46 -0.12
N GLY A 238 -21.74 1.85 0.15
CA GLY A 238 -22.12 3.25 0.37
C GLY A 238 -21.38 3.87 1.56
N LEU A 239 -21.28 3.14 2.68
CA LEU A 239 -20.56 3.61 3.87
C LEU A 239 -19.07 3.78 3.63
N VAL A 240 -18.46 2.87 2.87
CA VAL A 240 -17.03 2.96 2.50
C VAL A 240 -16.80 4.16 1.60
N ALA A 241 -17.67 4.39 0.61
CA ALA A 241 -17.58 5.54 -0.28
C ALA A 241 -17.76 6.88 0.47
N GLU A 242 -18.74 6.98 1.38
CA GLU A 242 -18.94 8.16 2.23
C GLU A 242 -17.70 8.45 3.10
N ALA A 243 -17.10 7.44 3.73
CA ALA A 243 -15.90 7.62 4.54
C ALA A 243 -14.71 8.09 3.68
N ALA A 244 -14.51 7.51 2.51
CA ALA A 244 -13.47 7.91 1.56
C ALA A 244 -13.67 9.37 1.07
N GLN A 245 -14.91 9.80 0.85
CA GLN A 245 -15.24 11.18 0.50
C GLN A 245 -14.91 12.15 1.65
N ARG A 246 -15.20 11.80 2.91
CA ARG A 246 -14.84 12.64 4.07
C ARG A 246 -13.34 12.78 4.22
N ILE A 247 -12.58 11.68 4.02
CA ILE A 247 -11.11 11.75 4.00
C ILE A 247 -10.65 12.68 2.88
N SER A 248 -11.20 12.54 1.67
CA SER A 248 -10.87 13.39 0.53
C SER A 248 -11.16 14.87 0.81
N ALA A 249 -12.30 15.17 1.45
CA ALA A 249 -12.66 16.52 1.85
C ALA A 249 -11.66 17.12 2.87
N THR A 250 -11.19 16.32 3.84
CA THR A 250 -10.14 16.71 4.78
C THR A 250 -8.82 17.02 4.07
N LEU A 251 -8.53 16.33 2.95
CA LEU A 251 -7.38 16.59 2.07
C LEU A 251 -7.64 17.74 1.07
N GLY A 252 -8.69 18.53 1.29
CA GLY A 252 -9.04 19.70 0.49
C GLY A 252 -9.65 19.39 -0.89
N TYR A 253 -9.96 18.11 -1.17
CA TYR A 253 -10.60 17.74 -2.43
C TYR A 253 -12.09 18.03 -2.40
N SER A 254 -12.57 18.83 -3.35
CA SER A 254 -13.99 19.03 -3.61
C SER A 254 -14.32 18.47 -4.99
N PRO A 255 -15.27 17.52 -5.10
CA PRO A 255 -15.68 17.06 -6.41
C PRO A 255 -16.26 18.24 -7.21
N VAL A 256 -15.77 18.45 -8.42
CA VAL A 256 -16.36 19.42 -9.33
C VAL A 256 -17.81 18.97 -9.59
N SER A 257 -18.79 19.75 -9.15
CA SER A 257 -20.20 19.46 -9.46
C SER A 257 -20.33 19.43 -10.99
N LYS A 258 -20.71 18.26 -11.51
CA LYS A 258 -21.10 18.16 -12.93
C LYS A 258 -22.37 19.01 -13.08
N SER A 259 -22.19 20.18 -13.71
CA SER A 259 -23.28 21.03 -14.21
C SER A 259 -23.97 20.35 -15.38
#